data_d0a8095f23198d197655cecabe883048
#
_entry.id   d0a8095f23198d197655cecabe883048
#
_cell.length_a   1.000
_cell.length_b   1.000
_cell.length_c   1.000
_cell.angle_alpha   90.00
_cell.angle_beta   90.00
_cell.angle_gamma   90.00
#
_symmetry.space_group_name_H-M   'P 1'
#
loop_
_entity.id
_entity.type
_entity.pdbx_description
1 polymer ?
#
loop_
_entity_poly.entity_id
_entity_poly.type
_entity_poly.pdbx_seq_one_letter_code
_entity_poly.pdbx_strand_id
1 'polypeptide(L)'
;MDLESVSRLARDVRAGSATLGQREARYLVDTYYQMQGDRIRDHNQERSLDESGEPNMVIGWLATQHEVLEKQIARALSAYADAHPIGRWSQTIKGIGPIIAAGLLAHIDITKAPTAGHIWRYAGLDPTQKWEKGQIRPWNSKLKVLCWKAGESFVKVSGYDDDVYGKVYKARKEYEIARNDRGENAEVAKATLEAKKFRADTDAKKHLEGGKLPPAQLHARAKRYAVKLFLSHWQHVAWEIETGSPPPKPYIIAIGGHAHYIAPPNWK
;
A
#
# COMPACT_ATOMS: atom_id res chain seq x y z
N MET A 1 24.19 -29.05 16.51
CA MET A 1 22.80 -29.50 16.69
C MET A 1 22.05 -29.02 15.44
N ASP A 2 21.69 -29.97 14.56
CA ASP A 2 20.88 -29.62 13.37
C ASP A 2 19.45 -29.33 13.80
N LEU A 3 19.08 -28.07 13.75
CA LEU A 3 17.72 -27.66 14.04
C LEU A 3 16.87 -27.95 12.80
N GLU A 4 15.82 -28.76 12.96
CA GLU A 4 14.87 -29.02 11.87
C GLU A 4 14.25 -27.70 11.38
N SER A 5 14.35 -27.47 10.09
CA SER A 5 13.73 -26.31 9.46
C SER A 5 12.27 -26.60 9.16
N VAL A 6 11.44 -25.56 9.13
CA VAL A 6 10.06 -25.64 8.66
C VAL A 6 9.99 -26.31 7.29
N SER A 7 9.08 -27.26 7.11
CA SER A 7 8.88 -27.92 5.83
C SER A 7 8.49 -26.92 4.74
N ARG A 8 9.09 -27.08 3.56
CA ARG A 8 8.76 -26.26 2.40
C ARG A 8 7.44 -26.75 1.78
N LEU A 9 6.64 -25.83 1.26
CA LEU A 9 5.48 -26.19 0.47
C LEU A 9 5.87 -27.08 -0.71
N ALA A 10 5.21 -28.21 -0.87
CA ALA A 10 5.38 -29.07 -2.01
C ALA A 10 5.01 -28.34 -3.31
N ARG A 11 5.55 -28.78 -4.44
CA ARG A 11 5.37 -28.10 -5.73
C ARG A 11 3.91 -28.05 -6.18
N ASP A 12 3.18 -29.12 -5.97
CA ASP A 12 1.76 -29.27 -6.28
C ASP A 12 0.88 -28.38 -5.39
N VAL A 13 1.15 -28.32 -4.09
CA VAL A 13 0.44 -27.45 -3.14
C VAL A 13 0.66 -25.96 -3.51
N ARG A 14 1.88 -25.61 -3.87
CA ARG A 14 2.18 -24.25 -4.35
C ARG A 14 1.46 -23.93 -5.66
N ALA A 15 1.44 -24.88 -6.60
CA ALA A 15 0.71 -24.72 -7.85
C ALA A 15 -0.80 -24.59 -7.61
N GLY A 16 -1.35 -25.35 -6.67
CA GLY A 16 -2.75 -25.26 -6.25
C GLY A 16 -3.13 -23.89 -5.67
N SER A 17 -2.16 -23.10 -5.22
CA SER A 17 -2.42 -21.72 -4.76
C SER A 17 -2.93 -20.79 -5.86
N ALA A 18 -2.81 -21.15 -7.12
CA ALA A 18 -3.41 -20.44 -8.26
C ALA A 18 -4.95 -20.36 -8.18
N THR A 19 -5.59 -21.32 -7.50
CA THR A 19 -7.06 -21.45 -7.38
C THR A 19 -7.61 -20.98 -6.03
N LEU A 20 -6.82 -20.30 -5.21
CA LEU A 20 -7.28 -19.74 -3.94
C LEU A 20 -8.50 -18.85 -4.12
N GLY A 21 -9.47 -18.99 -3.24
CA GLY A 21 -10.57 -18.03 -3.12
C GLY A 21 -10.11 -16.71 -2.49
N GLN A 22 -10.88 -15.65 -2.70
CA GLN A 22 -10.55 -14.32 -2.13
C GLN A 22 -10.35 -14.33 -0.61
N ARG A 23 -11.14 -15.13 0.13
CA ARG A 23 -11.02 -15.20 1.60
C ARG A 23 -9.72 -15.86 2.04
N GLU A 24 -9.33 -16.92 1.36
CA GLU A 24 -8.08 -17.63 1.59
C GLU A 24 -6.89 -16.77 1.27
N ALA A 25 -6.91 -16.10 0.11
CA ALA A 25 -5.88 -15.17 -0.29
C ALA A 25 -5.74 -13.99 0.71
N ARG A 26 -6.84 -13.44 1.24
CA ARG A 26 -6.81 -12.41 2.31
C ARG A 26 -6.11 -12.92 3.56
N TYR A 27 -6.46 -14.12 3.99
CA TYR A 27 -5.83 -14.74 5.15
C TYR A 27 -4.32 -14.90 4.95
N LEU A 28 -3.91 -15.40 3.78
CA LEU A 28 -2.48 -15.56 3.46
C LEU A 28 -1.74 -14.23 3.36
N VAL A 29 -2.35 -13.18 2.81
CA VAL A 29 -1.75 -11.82 2.80
C VAL A 29 -1.54 -11.30 4.22
N ASP A 30 -2.53 -11.46 5.09
CA ASP A 30 -2.40 -11.07 6.50
C ASP A 30 -1.29 -11.86 7.20
N THR A 31 -1.26 -13.18 6.99
CA THR A 31 -0.24 -14.08 7.56
C THR A 31 1.15 -13.76 7.05
N TYR A 32 1.31 -13.43 5.75
CA TYR A 32 2.58 -12.96 5.21
C TYR A 32 3.12 -11.76 5.99
N TYR A 33 2.29 -10.74 6.19
CA TYR A 33 2.72 -9.54 6.91
C TYR A 33 2.95 -9.77 8.40
N GLN A 34 2.27 -10.74 8.98
CA GLN A 34 2.55 -11.17 10.36
C GLN A 34 3.93 -11.82 10.44
N MET A 35 4.22 -12.81 9.59
CA MET A 35 5.53 -13.48 9.55
C MET A 35 6.67 -12.49 9.26
N GLN A 36 6.44 -11.53 8.37
CA GLN A 36 7.40 -10.45 8.11
C GLN A 36 7.66 -9.60 9.35
N GLY A 37 6.60 -9.24 10.08
CA GLY A 37 6.72 -8.47 11.33
C GLY A 37 7.46 -9.25 12.42
N ASP A 38 7.14 -10.52 12.55
CA ASP A 38 7.78 -11.42 13.53
C ASP A 38 9.26 -11.61 13.20
N ARG A 39 9.62 -11.90 11.96
CA ARG A 39 11.01 -11.98 11.51
C ARG A 39 11.81 -10.69 11.81
N ILE A 40 11.24 -9.52 11.50
CA ILE A 40 11.90 -8.23 11.76
C ILE A 40 12.12 -8.03 13.27
N ARG A 41 11.12 -8.36 14.09
CA ARG A 41 11.22 -8.29 15.55
C ARG A 41 12.31 -9.20 16.07
N ASP A 42 12.35 -10.44 15.60
CA ASP A 42 13.31 -11.45 16.06
C ASP A 42 14.74 -11.07 15.69
N HIS A 43 15.01 -10.62 14.47
CA HIS A 43 16.32 -10.13 14.07
C HIS A 43 16.77 -8.88 14.85
N ASN A 44 15.83 -7.99 15.20
CA ASN A 44 16.17 -6.85 16.05
C ASN A 44 16.52 -7.31 17.47
N GLN A 45 15.81 -8.30 18.00
CA GLN A 45 16.10 -8.88 19.32
C GLN A 45 17.41 -9.64 19.31
N GLU A 46 17.69 -10.45 18.28
CA GLU A 46 18.96 -11.16 18.11
C GLU A 46 20.13 -10.18 18.14
N ARG A 47 20.07 -9.11 17.34
CA ARG A 47 21.12 -8.07 17.33
C ARG A 47 21.31 -7.43 18.71
N SER A 48 20.23 -7.10 19.40
CA SER A 48 20.31 -6.50 20.74
C SER A 48 20.94 -7.43 21.77
N LEU A 49 20.67 -8.74 21.70
CA LEU A 49 21.25 -9.73 22.56
C LEU A 49 22.75 -9.96 22.25
N ASP A 50 23.12 -9.96 20.97
CA ASP A 50 24.52 -10.03 20.54
C ASP A 50 25.33 -8.82 21.07
N GLU A 51 24.78 -7.61 20.98
CA GLU A 51 25.38 -6.38 21.49
C GLU A 51 25.55 -6.40 23.02
N SER A 52 24.63 -7.07 23.74
CA SER A 52 24.72 -7.23 25.19
C SER A 52 25.61 -8.42 25.65
N GLY A 53 26.12 -9.22 24.72
CA GLY A 53 26.90 -10.42 25.02
C GLY A 53 26.05 -11.61 25.51
N GLU A 54 24.77 -11.62 25.24
CA GLU A 54 23.81 -12.67 25.63
C GLU A 54 23.18 -13.36 24.39
N PRO A 55 23.96 -13.90 23.44
CA PRO A 55 23.44 -14.56 22.25
C PRO A 55 22.58 -15.77 22.63
N ASN A 56 21.45 -15.95 21.97
CA ASN A 56 20.52 -17.04 22.22
C ASN A 56 20.16 -17.79 20.96
N MET A 57 20.56 -19.07 20.89
CA MET A 57 20.29 -19.93 19.72
C MET A 57 18.77 -20.08 19.40
N VAL A 58 17.92 -20.06 20.43
CA VAL A 58 16.47 -20.19 20.22
C VAL A 58 15.90 -18.97 19.48
N ILE A 59 16.39 -17.77 19.77
CA ILE A 59 15.96 -16.55 19.08
C ILE A 59 16.40 -16.58 17.61
N GLY A 60 17.65 -16.96 17.31
CA GLY A 60 18.13 -17.14 15.93
C GLY A 60 17.38 -18.22 15.17
N TRP A 61 17.07 -19.36 15.83
CA TRP A 61 16.23 -20.39 15.25
C TRP A 61 14.83 -19.83 14.92
N LEU A 62 14.19 -19.11 15.83
CA LEU A 62 12.84 -18.52 15.62
C LEU A 62 12.83 -17.55 14.45
N ALA A 63 13.82 -16.66 14.36
CA ALA A 63 13.98 -15.74 13.23
C ALA A 63 14.06 -16.50 11.89
N THR A 64 14.83 -17.59 11.86
CA THR A 64 14.94 -18.45 10.67
C THR A 64 13.62 -19.11 10.29
N GLN A 65 12.83 -19.60 11.28
CA GLN A 65 11.51 -20.20 10.99
C GLN A 65 10.55 -19.16 10.39
N HIS A 66 10.46 -17.96 10.95
CA HIS A 66 9.62 -16.90 10.42
C HIS A 66 10.05 -16.47 9.01
N GLU A 67 11.34 -16.43 8.72
CA GLU A 67 11.85 -16.14 7.37
C GLU A 67 11.44 -17.23 6.36
N VAL A 68 11.55 -18.51 6.73
CA VAL A 68 11.12 -19.62 5.86
C VAL A 68 9.63 -19.56 5.60
N LEU A 69 8.80 -19.35 6.63
CA LEU A 69 7.36 -19.23 6.50
C LEU A 69 6.97 -18.03 5.61
N GLU A 70 7.56 -16.85 5.85
CA GLU A 70 7.35 -15.66 5.02
C GLU A 70 7.61 -15.97 3.54
N LYS A 71 8.76 -16.61 3.23
CA LYS A 71 9.14 -16.98 1.86
C LYS A 71 8.17 -18.00 1.23
N GLN A 72 7.67 -18.98 1.99
CA GLN A 72 6.74 -19.98 1.46
C GLN A 72 5.37 -19.34 1.14
N ILE A 73 4.85 -18.49 2.03
CA ILE A 73 3.59 -17.77 1.82
C ILE A 73 3.74 -16.80 0.63
N ALA A 74 4.88 -16.12 0.50
CA ALA A 74 5.15 -15.26 -0.65
C ALA A 74 5.08 -16.02 -1.98
N ARG A 75 5.61 -17.25 -2.05
CA ARG A 75 5.55 -18.10 -3.25
C ARG A 75 4.12 -18.53 -3.59
N ALA A 76 3.31 -18.86 -2.58
CA ALA A 76 1.90 -19.18 -2.77
C ALA A 76 1.12 -17.98 -3.30
N LEU A 77 1.32 -16.80 -2.72
CA LEU A 77 0.69 -15.55 -3.16
C LEU A 77 1.16 -15.11 -4.56
N SER A 78 2.42 -15.41 -4.93
CA SER A 78 2.90 -15.19 -6.31
C SER A 78 2.13 -16.05 -7.30
N ALA A 79 1.97 -17.35 -7.01
CA ALA A 79 1.20 -18.25 -7.87
C ALA A 79 -0.27 -17.79 -8.02
N TYR A 80 -0.88 -17.31 -6.93
CA TYR A 80 -2.22 -16.73 -6.98
C TYR A 80 -2.28 -15.46 -7.85
N ALA A 81 -1.35 -14.52 -7.67
CA ALA A 81 -1.32 -13.29 -8.46
C ALA A 81 -1.07 -13.57 -9.96
N ASP A 82 -0.17 -14.51 -10.28
CA ASP A 82 0.20 -14.89 -11.64
C ASP A 82 -0.94 -15.59 -12.38
N ALA A 83 -1.83 -16.26 -11.67
CA ALA A 83 -3.02 -16.90 -12.26
C ALA A 83 -4.03 -15.88 -12.81
N HIS A 84 -4.05 -14.65 -12.30
CA HIS A 84 -5.02 -13.63 -12.66
C HIS A 84 -4.43 -12.58 -13.63
N PRO A 85 -5.11 -12.25 -14.75
CA PRO A 85 -4.61 -11.25 -15.70
C PRO A 85 -4.28 -9.90 -15.05
N ILE A 86 -5.15 -9.40 -14.18
CA ILE A 86 -4.91 -8.14 -13.46
C ILE A 86 -3.74 -8.25 -12.47
N GLY A 87 -3.51 -9.43 -11.89
CA GLY A 87 -2.36 -9.70 -11.04
C GLY A 87 -1.04 -9.62 -11.83
N ARG A 88 -1.02 -10.21 -13.03
CA ARG A 88 0.13 -10.11 -13.94
C ARG A 88 0.39 -8.66 -14.36
N TRP A 89 -0.65 -7.94 -14.80
CA TRP A 89 -0.50 -6.53 -15.13
C TRP A 89 0.04 -5.72 -13.92
N SER A 90 -0.51 -5.93 -12.74
CA SER A 90 -0.06 -5.22 -11.53
C SER A 90 1.45 -5.39 -11.30
N GLN A 91 1.97 -6.58 -11.55
CA GLN A 91 3.40 -6.89 -11.36
C GLN A 91 4.31 -6.29 -12.45
N THR A 92 3.76 -5.81 -13.57
CA THR A 92 4.54 -5.01 -14.54
C THR A 92 4.87 -3.61 -14.03
N ILE A 93 4.20 -3.19 -12.96
CA ILE A 93 4.38 -1.87 -12.37
C ILE A 93 5.56 -1.90 -11.38
N LYS A 94 6.56 -1.08 -11.65
CA LYS A 94 7.71 -0.94 -10.74
C LYS A 94 7.26 -0.61 -9.32
N GLY A 95 7.68 -1.43 -8.37
CA GLY A 95 7.28 -1.29 -6.97
C GLY A 95 6.06 -2.12 -6.56
N ILE A 96 5.34 -2.74 -7.48
CA ILE A 96 4.23 -3.65 -7.16
C ILE A 96 4.70 -5.09 -7.34
N GLY A 97 5.03 -5.72 -6.22
CA GLY A 97 5.37 -7.14 -6.19
C GLY A 97 4.15 -8.04 -6.00
N PRO A 98 4.36 -9.37 -6.03
CA PRO A 98 3.29 -10.37 -5.98
C PRO A 98 2.39 -10.24 -4.73
N ILE A 99 2.94 -9.84 -3.60
CA ILE A 99 2.18 -9.71 -2.34
C ILE A 99 1.17 -8.55 -2.43
N ILE A 100 1.58 -7.41 -2.97
CA ILE A 100 0.67 -6.27 -3.15
C ILE A 100 -0.37 -6.60 -4.22
N ALA A 101 0.05 -7.24 -5.33
CA ALA A 101 -0.86 -7.67 -6.40
C ALA A 101 -1.91 -8.67 -5.87
N ALA A 102 -1.47 -9.71 -5.15
CA ALA A 102 -2.37 -10.68 -4.52
C ALA A 102 -3.32 -10.02 -3.51
N GLY A 103 -2.82 -9.09 -2.71
CA GLY A 103 -3.62 -8.37 -1.74
C GLY A 103 -4.71 -7.50 -2.37
N LEU A 104 -4.42 -6.81 -3.49
CA LEU A 104 -5.42 -6.04 -4.23
C LEU A 104 -6.51 -6.96 -4.79
N LEU A 105 -6.14 -8.06 -5.45
CA LEU A 105 -7.06 -9.10 -5.94
C LEU A 105 -7.94 -9.67 -4.82
N ALA A 106 -7.34 -9.95 -3.68
CA ALA A 106 -8.04 -10.54 -2.55
C ALA A 106 -9.04 -9.57 -1.90
N HIS A 107 -8.76 -8.26 -1.89
CA HIS A 107 -9.60 -7.29 -1.20
C HIS A 107 -10.62 -6.59 -2.10
N ILE A 108 -10.35 -6.44 -3.40
CA ILE A 108 -11.19 -5.65 -4.31
C ILE A 108 -12.02 -6.59 -5.18
N ASP A 109 -13.33 -6.50 -5.03
CA ASP A 109 -14.30 -7.09 -5.92
C ASP A 109 -14.63 -6.06 -6.99
N ILE A 110 -14.12 -6.24 -8.20
CA ILE A 110 -14.26 -5.27 -9.29
C ILE A 110 -15.71 -5.10 -9.73
N THR A 111 -16.55 -6.13 -9.60
CA THR A 111 -17.97 -6.07 -9.96
C THR A 111 -18.74 -5.06 -9.11
N LYS A 112 -18.23 -4.74 -7.91
CA LYS A 112 -18.78 -3.74 -6.98
C LYS A 112 -18.10 -2.37 -7.09
N ALA A 113 -17.16 -2.22 -8.03
CA ALA A 113 -16.35 -1.01 -8.17
C ALA A 113 -16.39 -0.44 -9.60
N PRO A 114 -17.55 0.01 -10.10
CA PRO A 114 -17.70 0.53 -11.46
C PRO A 114 -16.86 1.77 -11.74
N THR A 115 -16.37 2.46 -10.71
CA THR A 115 -15.44 3.59 -10.85
C THR A 115 -14.34 3.52 -9.81
N ALA A 116 -13.21 4.17 -10.07
CA ALA A 116 -12.08 4.28 -9.14
C ALA A 116 -12.48 4.88 -7.77
N GLY A 117 -13.48 5.76 -7.74
CA GLY A 117 -14.01 6.34 -6.51
C GLY A 117 -14.54 5.30 -5.52
N HIS A 118 -15.15 4.22 -5.99
CA HIS A 118 -15.60 3.11 -5.16
C HIS A 118 -14.41 2.44 -4.45
N ILE A 119 -13.32 2.19 -5.18
CA ILE A 119 -12.10 1.61 -4.60
C ILE A 119 -11.48 2.58 -3.59
N TRP A 120 -11.37 3.87 -3.92
CA TRP A 120 -10.82 4.86 -2.99
C TRP A 120 -11.61 4.93 -1.68
N ARG A 121 -12.94 4.92 -1.79
CA ARG A 121 -13.83 4.93 -0.63
C ARG A 121 -13.67 3.67 0.20
N TYR A 122 -13.68 2.52 -0.43
CA TYR A 122 -13.48 1.23 0.23
C TYR A 122 -12.08 1.07 0.86
N ALA A 123 -11.05 1.67 0.26
CA ALA A 123 -9.68 1.71 0.79
C ALA A 123 -9.46 2.81 1.86
N GLY A 124 -10.46 3.62 2.18
CA GLY A 124 -10.33 4.75 3.12
C GLY A 124 -9.38 5.85 2.66
N LEU A 125 -9.34 6.09 1.33
CA LEU A 125 -8.56 7.14 0.68
C LEU A 125 -9.43 8.33 0.25
N ASP A 126 -10.75 8.23 0.43
CA ASP A 126 -11.69 9.31 0.20
C ASP A 126 -11.64 10.30 1.39
N PRO A 127 -11.24 11.56 1.17
CA PRO A 127 -11.12 12.54 2.26
C PRO A 127 -12.47 12.97 2.84
N THR A 128 -13.56 12.69 2.17
CA THR A 128 -14.92 13.04 2.64
C THR A 128 -15.44 12.05 3.67
N GLN A 129 -14.88 10.84 3.74
CA GLN A 129 -15.26 9.85 4.75
C GLN A 129 -14.67 10.20 6.12
N LYS A 130 -15.55 10.40 7.08
CA LYS A 130 -15.20 10.58 8.49
C LYS A 130 -15.47 9.30 9.26
N TRP A 131 -14.73 9.10 10.31
CA TRP A 131 -14.92 8.01 11.27
C TRP A 131 -14.73 8.54 12.68
N GLU A 132 -15.60 8.15 13.58
CA GLU A 132 -15.56 8.52 15.00
C GLU A 132 -15.24 7.30 15.86
N LYS A 133 -14.58 7.54 17.00
CA LYS A 133 -14.24 6.49 17.95
C LYS A 133 -15.53 5.80 18.45
N GLY A 134 -15.54 4.47 18.41
CA GLY A 134 -16.71 3.66 18.81
C GLY A 134 -17.60 3.24 17.65
N GLN A 135 -17.43 3.81 16.46
CA GLN A 135 -18.19 3.41 15.28
C GLN A 135 -17.44 2.34 14.43
N ILE A 136 -18.20 1.58 13.65
CA ILE A 136 -17.63 0.68 12.64
C ILE A 136 -16.97 1.54 11.56
N ARG A 137 -15.74 1.21 11.20
CA ARG A 137 -15.03 1.91 10.13
C ARG A 137 -15.74 1.71 8.79
N PRO A 138 -16.05 2.80 8.04
CA PRO A 138 -16.74 2.72 6.76
C PRO A 138 -15.83 2.28 5.60
N TRP A 139 -14.63 1.80 5.89
CA TRP A 139 -13.65 1.30 4.92
C TRP A 139 -12.96 0.02 5.40
N ASN A 140 -12.36 -0.70 4.47
CA ASN A 140 -11.53 -1.87 4.77
C ASN A 140 -10.15 -1.41 5.27
N SER A 141 -9.88 -1.64 6.57
CA SER A 141 -8.63 -1.23 7.21
C SER A 141 -7.40 -1.99 6.67
N LYS A 142 -7.56 -3.24 6.26
CA LYS A 142 -6.48 -4.07 5.70
C LYS A 142 -6.09 -3.56 4.31
N LEU A 143 -7.07 -3.28 3.46
CA LEU A 143 -6.82 -2.65 2.15
C LEU A 143 -6.17 -1.27 2.32
N LYS A 144 -6.58 -0.48 3.32
CA LYS A 144 -5.93 0.81 3.61
C LYS A 144 -4.45 0.67 3.95
N VAL A 145 -4.09 -0.33 4.76
CA VAL A 145 -2.69 -0.65 5.07
C VAL A 145 -1.94 -1.11 3.83
N LEU A 146 -2.56 -1.95 3.00
CA LEU A 146 -1.96 -2.40 1.74
C LEU A 146 -1.69 -1.21 0.79
N CYS A 147 -2.62 -0.28 0.68
CA CYS A 147 -2.44 0.96 -0.08
C CYS A 147 -1.29 1.82 0.46
N TRP A 148 -1.14 1.89 1.79
CA TRP A 148 0.01 2.55 2.40
C TRP A 148 1.32 1.88 2.02
N LYS A 149 1.39 0.54 2.06
CA LYS A 149 2.57 -0.23 1.64
C LYS A 149 2.91 -0.02 0.15
N ALA A 150 1.91 0.03 -0.72
CA ALA A 150 2.11 0.38 -2.13
C ALA A 150 2.72 1.79 -2.27
N GLY A 151 2.23 2.76 -1.50
CA GLY A 151 2.79 4.11 -1.47
C GLY A 151 4.25 4.16 -1.00
N GLU A 152 4.60 3.39 0.04
CA GLU A 152 5.99 3.26 0.49
C GLU A 152 6.89 2.62 -0.59
N SER A 153 6.36 1.63 -1.31
CA SER A 153 7.08 1.00 -2.40
C SER A 153 7.35 1.98 -3.55
N PHE A 154 6.37 2.80 -3.94
CA PHE A 154 6.57 3.84 -4.97
C PHE A 154 7.62 4.86 -4.56
N VAL A 155 7.70 5.23 -3.28
CA VAL A 155 8.77 6.11 -2.79
C VAL A 155 10.13 5.44 -2.95
N LYS A 156 10.26 4.17 -2.57
CA LYS A 156 11.52 3.42 -2.65
C LYS A 156 12.04 3.26 -4.07
N VAL A 157 11.14 3.08 -5.05
CA VAL A 157 11.52 2.88 -6.45
C VAL A 157 11.58 4.17 -7.27
N SER A 158 11.35 5.33 -6.65
CA SER A 158 11.22 6.63 -7.35
C SER A 158 12.51 7.14 -8.01
N GLY A 159 13.61 6.42 -7.90
CA GLY A 159 14.88 6.71 -8.58
C GLY A 159 15.14 5.88 -9.83
N TYR A 160 14.27 4.93 -10.17
CA TYR A 160 14.44 4.07 -11.34
C TYR A 160 13.85 4.72 -12.60
N ASP A 161 14.49 4.47 -13.75
CA ASP A 161 14.05 5.05 -15.03
C ASP A 161 12.70 4.51 -15.51
N ASP A 162 12.41 3.25 -15.23
CA ASP A 162 11.17 2.55 -15.56
C ASP A 162 10.04 2.76 -14.52
N ASP A 163 10.27 3.61 -13.50
CA ASP A 163 9.26 3.93 -12.51
C ASP A 163 8.25 4.97 -13.03
N VAL A 164 6.98 4.72 -12.80
CA VAL A 164 5.87 5.60 -13.17
C VAL A 164 5.33 6.35 -11.95
N TYR A 165 4.92 5.59 -10.91
CA TYR A 165 4.20 6.18 -9.78
C TYR A 165 5.11 6.86 -8.76
N GLY A 166 6.37 6.50 -8.70
CA GLY A 166 7.36 7.22 -7.92
C GLY A 166 7.69 8.58 -8.53
N LYS A 167 7.73 8.69 -9.87
CA LYS A 167 7.82 9.99 -10.57
C LYS A 167 6.60 10.86 -10.28
N VAL A 168 5.39 10.28 -10.31
CA VAL A 168 4.15 10.96 -9.91
C VAL A 168 4.21 11.43 -8.47
N TYR A 169 4.72 10.59 -7.56
CA TYR A 169 4.93 10.98 -6.17
C TYR A 169 5.90 12.17 -6.04
N LYS A 170 7.05 12.15 -6.74
CA LYS A 170 8.04 13.24 -6.70
C LYS A 170 7.42 14.55 -7.18
N ALA A 171 6.86 14.56 -8.38
CA ALA A 171 6.21 15.74 -8.95
C ALA A 171 5.09 16.28 -8.03
N ARG A 172 4.28 15.39 -7.45
CA ARG A 172 3.24 15.80 -6.49
C ARG A 172 3.82 16.35 -5.20
N LYS A 173 4.93 15.82 -4.72
CA LYS A 173 5.59 16.31 -3.51
C LYS A 173 6.13 17.73 -3.71
N GLU A 174 6.78 17.98 -4.83
CA GLU A 174 7.26 19.32 -5.22
C GLU A 174 6.10 20.32 -5.32
N TYR A 175 5.01 19.92 -5.97
CA TYR A 175 3.79 20.74 -6.05
C TYR A 175 3.21 21.07 -4.66
N GLU A 176 3.11 20.09 -3.74
CA GLU A 176 2.61 20.31 -2.38
C GLU A 176 3.55 21.20 -1.56
N ILE A 177 4.87 21.09 -1.74
CA ILE A 177 5.87 21.98 -1.10
C ILE A 177 5.67 23.41 -1.61
N ALA A 178 5.63 23.62 -2.92
CA ALA A 178 5.44 24.93 -3.52
C ALA A 178 4.13 25.61 -3.06
N ARG A 179 3.03 24.85 -2.98
CA ARG A 179 1.75 25.34 -2.42
C ARG A 179 1.88 25.75 -0.96
N ASN A 180 2.61 24.95 -0.18
CA ASN A 180 2.82 25.20 1.23
C ASN A 180 3.64 26.48 1.45
N ASP A 181 4.62 26.71 0.59
CA ASP A 181 5.48 27.91 0.64
C ASP A 181 4.73 29.18 0.23
N ARG A 182 3.75 29.07 -0.68
CA ARG A 182 2.84 30.17 -1.02
C ARG A 182 1.74 30.44 0.01
N GLY A 183 1.71 29.68 1.13
CA GLY A 183 0.72 29.88 2.19
C GLY A 183 -0.67 29.28 1.90
N GLU A 184 -0.86 28.53 0.80
CA GLU A 184 -2.15 27.98 0.41
C GLU A 184 -2.72 26.92 1.39
N ASN A 185 -1.92 26.52 2.38
CA ASN A 185 -2.33 25.55 3.41
C ASN A 185 -2.62 26.20 4.77
N ALA A 186 -2.62 27.52 4.87
CA ALA A 186 -2.76 28.24 6.17
C ALA A 186 -4.05 27.87 6.91
N GLU A 187 -5.19 27.82 6.24
CA GLU A 187 -6.46 27.41 6.84
C GLU A 187 -6.44 25.95 7.33
N VAL A 188 -5.82 25.04 6.57
CA VAL A 188 -5.69 23.64 6.99
C VAL A 188 -4.74 23.49 8.17
N ALA A 189 -3.68 24.29 8.23
CA ALA A 189 -2.75 24.32 9.34
C ALA A 189 -3.46 24.80 10.62
N LYS A 190 -4.21 25.90 10.54
CA LYS A 190 -5.03 26.44 11.64
C LYS A 190 -6.04 25.41 12.14
N ALA A 191 -6.86 24.84 11.25
CA ALA A 191 -7.85 23.82 11.62
C ALA A 191 -7.19 22.58 12.25
N THR A 192 -5.97 22.23 11.84
CA THR A 192 -5.23 21.10 12.44
C THR A 192 -4.76 21.41 13.85
N LEU A 193 -4.32 22.63 14.13
CA LEU A 193 -3.95 23.10 15.48
C LEU A 193 -5.16 23.08 16.42
N GLU A 194 -6.31 23.56 15.96
CA GLU A 194 -7.53 23.58 16.73
C GLU A 194 -8.06 22.17 17.05
N ALA A 195 -7.94 21.24 16.10
CA ALA A 195 -8.46 19.88 16.23
C ALA A 195 -7.58 18.92 17.04
N LYS A 196 -6.28 19.23 17.24
CA LYS A 196 -5.32 18.31 17.86
C LYS A 196 -4.48 18.98 18.94
N LYS A 197 -4.23 18.24 20.02
CA LYS A 197 -3.27 18.64 21.04
C LYS A 197 -1.85 18.24 20.60
N PHE A 198 -0.94 19.19 20.60
CA PHE A 198 0.49 18.99 20.33
C PHE A 198 1.31 19.23 21.60
N ARG A 199 2.44 18.53 21.73
CA ARG A 199 3.44 18.90 22.76
C ARG A 199 4.08 20.24 22.36
N ALA A 200 4.52 21.03 23.36
CA ALA A 200 4.94 22.42 23.16
C ALA A 200 6.03 22.60 22.10
N ASP A 201 7.04 21.72 22.06
CA ASP A 201 8.26 21.92 21.26
C ASP A 201 8.39 20.99 20.03
N THR A 202 7.26 20.50 19.50
CA THR A 202 7.34 19.64 18.31
C THR A 202 7.49 20.47 17.04
N ASP A 203 8.38 20.04 16.14
CA ASP A 203 8.55 20.70 14.82
C ASP A 203 7.24 20.76 14.04
N ALA A 204 6.40 19.73 14.18
CA ALA A 204 5.07 19.73 13.57
C ALA A 204 4.23 20.92 14.04
N LYS A 205 4.24 21.26 15.36
CA LYS A 205 3.51 22.40 15.91
C LYS A 205 4.07 23.72 15.38
N LYS A 206 5.39 23.89 15.36
CA LYS A 206 6.04 25.09 14.82
C LYS A 206 5.67 25.37 13.37
N HIS A 207 5.65 24.32 12.51
CA HIS A 207 5.19 24.47 11.14
C HIS A 207 3.73 24.95 11.05
N LEU A 208 2.83 24.32 11.83
CA LEU A 208 1.41 24.66 11.84
C LEU A 208 1.16 26.08 12.35
N GLU A 209 1.86 26.52 13.41
CA GLU A 209 1.81 27.89 13.92
C GLU A 209 2.29 28.91 12.90
N GLY A 210 3.27 28.53 12.06
CA GLY A 210 3.70 29.31 10.90
C GLY A 210 2.77 29.26 9.67
N GLY A 211 1.57 28.69 9.80
CA GLY A 211 0.60 28.56 8.71
C GLY A 211 0.99 27.55 7.63
N LYS A 212 1.93 26.67 7.93
CA LYS A 212 2.44 25.64 7.00
C LYS A 212 2.15 24.24 7.49
N LEU A 213 1.97 23.30 6.56
CA LEU A 213 1.88 21.88 6.92
C LEU A 213 3.29 21.30 7.14
N PRO A 214 3.44 20.39 8.12
CA PRO A 214 4.70 19.71 8.37
C PRO A 214 5.14 18.87 7.15
N PRO A 215 6.48 18.70 6.92
CA PRO A 215 7.01 17.92 5.79
C PRO A 215 6.46 16.50 5.69
N ALA A 216 6.24 15.82 6.82
CA ALA A 216 5.64 14.49 6.86
C ALA A 216 4.20 14.47 6.32
N GLN A 217 3.43 15.54 6.52
CA GLN A 217 2.06 15.64 6.00
C GLN A 217 2.06 15.88 4.48
N LEU A 218 2.98 16.71 3.96
CA LEU A 218 3.16 16.91 2.51
C LEU A 218 3.57 15.61 1.83
N HIS A 219 4.53 14.90 2.41
CA HIS A 219 4.95 13.57 1.97
C HIS A 219 3.77 12.58 1.92
N ALA A 220 2.96 12.51 2.98
CA ALA A 220 1.79 11.64 3.03
C ALA A 220 0.72 12.01 1.98
N ARG A 221 0.54 13.30 1.67
CA ARG A 221 -0.36 13.75 0.60
C ARG A 221 0.12 13.30 -0.77
N ALA A 222 1.41 13.46 -1.05
CA ALA A 222 2.01 13.05 -2.32
C ALA A 222 1.93 11.52 -2.52
N LYS A 223 2.23 10.73 -1.48
CA LYS A 223 2.06 9.27 -1.53
C LYS A 223 0.62 8.87 -1.85
N ARG A 224 -0.36 9.43 -1.13
CA ARG A 224 -1.77 9.12 -1.38
C ARG A 224 -2.21 9.48 -2.79
N TYR A 225 -1.69 10.56 -3.36
CA TYR A 225 -1.99 10.94 -4.74
C TYR A 225 -1.49 9.88 -5.72
N ALA A 226 -0.23 9.43 -5.60
CA ALA A 226 0.32 8.39 -6.46
C ALA A 226 -0.44 7.06 -6.32
N VAL A 227 -0.79 6.67 -5.10
CA VAL A 227 -1.59 5.46 -4.84
C VAL A 227 -3.00 5.58 -5.43
N LYS A 228 -3.65 6.73 -5.30
CA LYS A 228 -5.00 6.94 -5.89
C LYS A 228 -4.96 6.85 -7.42
N LEU A 229 -3.93 7.38 -8.07
CA LEU A 229 -3.74 7.24 -9.50
C LEU A 229 -3.51 5.76 -9.88
N PHE A 230 -2.64 5.05 -9.17
CA PHE A 230 -2.43 3.62 -9.37
C PHE A 230 -3.73 2.82 -9.24
N LEU A 231 -4.52 3.07 -8.20
CA LEU A 231 -5.81 2.39 -8.02
C LEU A 231 -6.83 2.75 -9.10
N SER A 232 -6.76 3.95 -9.68
CA SER A 232 -7.59 4.29 -10.84
C SER A 232 -7.20 3.47 -12.06
N HIS A 233 -5.91 3.30 -12.30
CA HIS A 233 -5.42 2.47 -13.39
C HIS A 233 -5.72 0.98 -13.15
N TRP A 234 -5.55 0.52 -11.91
CA TRP A 234 -5.91 -0.85 -11.51
C TRP A 234 -7.40 -1.13 -11.74
N GLN A 235 -8.27 -0.18 -11.36
CA GLN A 235 -9.71 -0.28 -11.61
C GLN A 235 -10.02 -0.32 -13.10
N HIS A 236 -9.38 0.54 -13.89
CA HIS A 236 -9.57 0.58 -15.35
C HIS A 236 -9.24 -0.78 -15.97
N VAL A 237 -8.06 -1.29 -15.69
CA VAL A 237 -7.57 -2.57 -16.25
C VAL A 237 -8.42 -3.74 -15.76
N ALA A 238 -8.74 -3.81 -14.46
CA ALA A 238 -9.55 -4.87 -13.91
C ALA A 238 -10.99 -4.86 -14.46
N TRP A 239 -11.56 -3.67 -14.64
CA TRP A 239 -12.89 -3.51 -15.21
C TRP A 239 -12.94 -3.97 -16.67
N GLU A 240 -11.96 -3.58 -17.47
CA GLU A 240 -11.88 -3.97 -18.87
C GLU A 240 -11.66 -5.48 -19.04
N ILE A 241 -10.83 -6.10 -18.18
CA ILE A 241 -10.67 -7.56 -18.12
C ILE A 241 -12.01 -8.25 -17.80
N GLU A 242 -12.76 -7.73 -16.84
CA GLU A 242 -14.00 -8.34 -16.36
C GLU A 242 -15.17 -8.16 -17.35
N THR A 243 -15.29 -6.98 -17.96
CA THR A 243 -16.48 -6.60 -18.75
C THR A 243 -16.25 -6.59 -20.26
N GLY A 244 -14.99 -6.66 -20.70
CA GLY A 244 -14.62 -6.51 -22.11
C GLY A 244 -14.76 -5.08 -22.65
N SER A 245 -15.03 -4.10 -21.79
CA SER A 245 -15.25 -2.69 -22.16
C SER A 245 -14.56 -1.74 -21.21
N PRO A 246 -14.07 -0.59 -21.67
CA PRO A 246 -13.44 0.39 -20.79
C PRO A 246 -14.44 0.89 -19.74
N PRO A 247 -13.97 1.25 -18.54
CA PRO A 247 -14.83 1.78 -17.50
C PRO A 247 -15.39 3.16 -17.89
N PRO A 248 -16.49 3.62 -17.23
CA PRO A 248 -16.96 4.99 -17.38
C PRO A 248 -15.84 5.99 -17.09
N LYS A 249 -15.77 7.07 -17.86
CA LYS A 249 -14.79 8.14 -17.64
C LYS A 249 -14.87 8.62 -16.18
N PRO A 250 -13.73 8.82 -15.50
CA PRO A 250 -13.72 9.38 -14.15
C PRO A 250 -14.53 10.67 -14.08
N TYR A 251 -15.30 10.86 -13.02
CA TYR A 251 -16.17 12.04 -12.82
C TYR A 251 -15.43 13.37 -13.06
N ILE A 252 -14.20 13.47 -12.56
CA ILE A 252 -13.38 14.68 -12.69
C ILE A 252 -13.05 15.02 -14.16
N ILE A 253 -13.01 14.03 -15.04
CA ILE A 253 -12.79 14.20 -16.48
C ILE A 253 -14.13 14.41 -17.19
N ALA A 254 -15.15 13.63 -16.85
CA ALA A 254 -16.44 13.66 -17.52
C ALA A 254 -17.24 14.95 -17.22
N ILE A 255 -17.15 15.47 -15.99
CA ILE A 255 -17.95 16.58 -15.47
C ILE A 255 -17.06 17.70 -14.90
N GLY A 256 -15.91 17.36 -14.30
CA GLY A 256 -15.02 18.33 -13.64
C GLY A 256 -14.06 19.10 -14.58
N GLY A 257 -14.16 18.92 -15.91
CA GLY A 257 -13.41 19.70 -16.89
C GLY A 257 -11.88 19.47 -16.91
N HIS A 258 -11.37 18.44 -16.22
CA HIS A 258 -9.95 18.11 -16.28
C HIS A 258 -9.59 17.47 -17.63
N ALA A 259 -8.71 18.14 -18.39
CA ALA A 259 -8.32 17.74 -19.73
C ALA A 259 -7.31 16.58 -19.80
N HIS A 260 -6.65 16.24 -18.68
CA HIS A 260 -5.55 15.30 -18.69
C HIS A 260 -5.97 13.92 -18.18
N TYR A 261 -6.29 13.03 -19.11
CA TYR A 261 -6.40 11.61 -18.86
C TYR A 261 -4.98 11.00 -18.89
N ILE A 262 -4.62 10.31 -17.83
CA ILE A 262 -3.40 9.50 -17.77
C ILE A 262 -3.82 8.05 -17.96
N ALA A 263 -3.36 7.44 -19.06
CA ALA A 263 -3.67 6.05 -19.36
C ALA A 263 -2.91 5.09 -18.43
N PRO A 264 -3.48 3.90 -18.15
CA PRO A 264 -2.74 2.86 -17.42
C PRO A 264 -1.44 2.50 -18.13
N PRO A 265 -0.29 2.51 -17.46
CA PRO A 265 0.96 2.07 -18.05
C PRO A 265 0.89 0.57 -18.37
N ASN A 266 1.61 0.13 -19.42
CA ASN A 266 1.70 -1.28 -19.81
C ASN A 266 0.34 -1.96 -20.08
N TRP A 267 -0.68 -1.19 -20.43
CA TRP A 267 -1.99 -1.65 -20.87
C TRP A 267 -2.32 -1.05 -22.24
N LYS A 268 -2.90 -1.87 -23.14
CA LYS A 268 -3.18 -1.45 -24.53
C LYS A 268 -4.58 -0.91 -24.68
#